data_391d6bb45f6463bd902565e9c3a3b5bf
#
_entry.id   391d6bb45f6463bd902565e9c3a3b5bf
#
_cell.length_a   1.000
_cell.length_b   1.000
_cell.length_c   1.000
_cell.angle_alpha   90.00
_cell.angle_beta   90.00
_cell.angle_gamma   90.00
#
_symmetry.space_group_name_H-M   'P 1'
#
loop_
_entity.id
_entity.type
_entity.pdbx_description
1 polymer ?
#
loop_
_entity_poly.entity_id
_entity_poly.type
_entity_poly.pdbx_seq_one_letter_code
_entity_poly.pdbx_strand_id
1 'polypeptide(L)' 'MAIKAVFFDIDGTLAVKNIIPEDTKEALRKLQNLGHYVFICTGRPYIYAKYHFEKYVDGFICANGRYIVYKE' A
#
# COMPACT_ATOMS: atom_id res chain seq x y z
N MET A 1 -2.73 -18.18 13.29
CA MET A 1 -2.86 -16.72 13.23
C MET A 1 -3.82 -16.33 12.11
N ALA A 2 -4.72 -15.41 12.38
CA ALA A 2 -5.67 -14.96 11.36
C ALA A 2 -5.00 -14.09 10.32
N ILE A 3 -5.32 -14.34 9.04
CA ILE A 3 -4.85 -13.51 7.93
C ILE A 3 -5.77 -12.29 7.85
N LYS A 4 -5.18 -11.12 7.69
CA LYS A 4 -5.93 -9.87 7.65
C LYS A 4 -5.60 -9.09 6.38
N ALA A 5 -6.57 -8.32 5.90
CA ALA A 5 -6.33 -7.32 4.88
C ALA A 5 -6.13 -5.99 5.61
N VAL A 6 -5.00 -5.36 5.38
CA VAL A 6 -4.63 -4.11 6.05
C VAL A 6 -4.58 -3.00 5.00
N PHE A 7 -5.26 -1.89 5.28
CA PHE A 7 -5.40 -0.79 4.33
C PHE A 7 -4.69 0.44 4.86
N PHE A 8 -3.89 1.07 4.01
CA PHE A 8 -3.15 2.28 4.37
C PHE A 8 -3.44 3.42 3.39
N ASP A 9 -3.54 4.63 3.93
CA ASP A 9 -3.56 5.83 3.11
C ASP A 9 -2.12 6.22 2.78
N ILE A 10 -1.90 6.91 1.68
CA ILE A 10 -0.54 7.31 1.28
C ILE A 10 -0.14 8.62 1.95
N ASP A 11 -0.91 9.67 1.70
CA ASP A 11 -0.50 11.01 2.11
C ASP A 11 -0.59 11.20 3.61
N GLY A 12 0.54 11.57 4.22
CA GLY A 12 0.60 11.81 5.65
C GLY A 12 0.70 10.54 6.49
N THR A 13 0.52 9.36 5.90
CA THR A 13 0.60 8.09 6.61
C THR A 13 1.82 7.29 6.18
N LEU A 14 1.92 6.95 4.90
CA LEU A 14 3.03 6.12 4.40
C LEU A 14 4.13 6.93 3.74
N ALA A 15 3.84 8.11 3.25
CA ALA A 15 4.81 8.92 2.54
C ALA A 15 4.69 10.39 2.94
N VAL A 16 5.83 11.05 3.03
CA VAL A 16 5.93 12.48 3.23
C VAL A 16 6.73 13.05 2.07
N LYS A 17 6.15 14.01 1.33
CA LYS A 17 6.79 14.62 0.16
C LYS A 17 7.28 13.58 -0.84
N ASN A 18 6.45 12.56 -1.09
CA ASN A 18 6.75 11.48 -2.04
C ASN A 18 7.94 10.59 -1.66
N ILE A 19 8.36 10.63 -0.40
CA ILE A 19 9.44 9.78 0.10
C ILE A 19 8.85 8.80 1.11
N ILE A 20 9.15 7.52 0.93
CA ILE A 20 8.72 6.48 1.84
C ILE A 20 9.88 6.20 2.79
N PRO A 21 9.70 6.42 4.11
CA PRO A 21 10.76 6.10 5.07
C PRO A 21 11.11 4.62 5.06
N GLU A 22 12.37 4.30 5.36
CA GLU A 22 12.82 2.91 5.38
C GLU A 22 12.10 2.05 6.41
N ASP A 23 11.82 2.60 7.58
CA ASP A 23 11.08 1.86 8.60
C ASP A 23 9.65 1.55 8.16
N THR A 24 9.04 2.41 7.37
CA THR A 24 7.74 2.14 6.78
C THR A 24 7.83 0.96 5.80
N LYS A 25 8.85 0.95 4.96
CA LYS A 25 9.07 -0.17 4.02
C LYS A 25 9.25 -1.49 4.75
N GLU A 26 10.01 -1.49 5.84
CA GLU A 26 10.21 -2.68 6.65
C GLU A 26 8.92 -3.16 7.30
N ALA A 27 8.11 -2.23 7.80
CA ALA A 27 6.84 -2.58 8.42
C ALA A 27 5.90 -3.25 7.40
N LEU A 28 5.85 -2.74 6.19
CA LEU A 28 5.03 -3.34 5.13
C LEU A 28 5.50 -4.74 4.78
N ARG A 29 6.82 -4.94 4.68
CA ARG A 29 7.38 -6.27 4.43
C ARG A 29 7.06 -7.25 5.55
N LYS A 30 7.14 -6.80 6.79
CA LYS A 30 6.81 -7.66 7.93
C LYS A 30 5.37 -8.13 7.88
N LEU A 31 4.45 -7.24 7.56
CA LEU A 31 3.05 -7.60 7.42
C LEU A 31 2.86 -8.69 6.36
N GLN A 32 3.50 -8.51 5.20
CA GLN A 32 3.42 -9.51 4.12
C GLN A 32 4.06 -10.83 4.52
N ASN A 33 5.19 -10.79 5.21
CA ASN A 33 5.88 -12.00 5.66
C ASN A 33 5.06 -12.80 6.68
N LEU A 34 4.19 -12.12 7.43
CA LEU A 34 3.28 -12.77 8.36
C LEU A 34 2.04 -13.32 7.67
N GLY A 35 1.93 -13.15 6.35
CA GLY A 35 0.81 -13.66 5.58
C GLY A 35 -0.36 -12.71 5.45
N HIS A 36 -0.22 -11.47 5.89
CA HIS A 36 -1.26 -10.47 5.74
C HIS A 36 -1.23 -9.85 4.35
N TYR A 37 -2.38 -9.40 3.88
CA TYR A 37 -2.49 -8.66 2.63
C TYR A 37 -2.46 -7.17 2.92
N VAL A 38 -1.64 -6.44 2.18
CA VAL A 38 -1.46 -5.00 2.37
C VAL A 38 -2.01 -4.27 1.15
N PHE A 39 -2.89 -3.31 1.40
CA PHE A 39 -3.53 -2.53 0.34
C PHE A 39 -3.31 -1.04 0.58
N ILE A 40 -3.17 -0.31 -0.50
CA ILE A 40 -3.11 1.15 -0.48
C ILE A 40 -4.48 1.69 -0.88
N CYS A 41 -5.02 2.59 -0.05
CA CYS A 41 -6.23 3.34 -0.36
C CYS A 41 -5.83 4.79 -0.58
N THR A 42 -6.08 5.33 -1.76
CA THR A 42 -5.66 6.69 -2.07
C THR A 42 -6.59 7.36 -3.06
N GLY A 43 -6.71 8.68 -2.95
CA GLY A 43 -7.37 9.47 -3.98
C GLY A 43 -6.50 9.72 -5.21
N ARG A 44 -5.23 9.38 -5.15
CA ARG A 44 -4.31 9.57 -6.26
C ARG A 44 -4.51 8.52 -7.34
N PRO A 45 -4.10 8.80 -8.59
CA PRO A 45 -4.19 7.82 -9.67
C PRO A 45 -3.35 6.58 -9.41
N TYR A 46 -3.79 5.46 -9.97
CA TYR A 46 -3.10 4.18 -9.82
C TYR A 46 -1.62 4.24 -10.25
N ILE A 47 -1.31 4.95 -11.33
CA ILE A 47 0.07 5.04 -11.82
C ILE A 47 1.00 5.59 -10.74
N TYR A 48 0.53 6.61 -10.00
CA TYR A 48 1.31 7.17 -8.91
C TYR A 48 1.54 6.15 -7.80
N ALA A 49 0.48 5.49 -7.37
CA ALA A 49 0.57 4.51 -6.29
C ALA A 49 1.43 3.32 -6.69
N LYS A 50 1.27 2.83 -7.91
CA LYS A 50 2.06 1.73 -8.44
C LYS A 50 3.55 2.07 -8.45
N TYR A 51 3.90 3.25 -8.94
CA TYR A 51 5.28 3.66 -9.04
C TYR A 51 5.99 3.62 -7.69
N HIS A 52 5.33 4.10 -6.65
CA HIS A 52 5.95 4.23 -5.33
C HIS A 52 5.83 2.97 -4.47
N PHE A 53 4.77 2.19 -4.61
CA PHE A 53 4.43 1.15 -3.65
C PHE A 53 4.31 -0.26 -4.20
N GLU A 54 4.46 -0.47 -5.48
CA GLU A 54 4.21 -1.78 -6.12
C GLU A 54 4.93 -2.94 -5.43
N LYS A 55 6.14 -2.71 -4.96
CA LYS A 55 6.97 -3.76 -4.35
C LYS A 55 6.55 -4.11 -2.92
N TYR A 56 5.73 -3.28 -2.31
CA TYR A 56 5.46 -3.38 -0.87
C TYR A 56 4.04 -3.76 -0.54
N VAL A 57 3.17 -3.84 -1.52
CA VAL A 57 1.74 -4.05 -1.28
C VAL A 57 1.18 -5.12 -2.21
N ASP A 58 0.01 -5.63 -1.84
CA ASP A 58 -0.66 -6.67 -2.61
C ASP A 58 -1.75 -6.09 -3.53
N GLY A 59 -2.19 -4.88 -3.27
CA GLY A 59 -3.19 -4.28 -4.10
C GLY A 59 -3.39 -2.81 -3.82
N PHE A 60 -4.23 -2.18 -4.64
CA PHE A 60 -4.49 -0.76 -4.60
C PHE A 60 -5.97 -0.48 -4.75
N ILE A 61 -6.46 0.50 -3.99
CA ILE A 61 -7.77 1.11 -4.20
C ILE A 61 -7.52 2.59 -4.43
N CYS A 62 -7.64 3.01 -5.67
CA CYS A 62 -7.19 4.33 -6.09
C CYS A 62 -8.35 5.19 -6.57
N ALA A 63 -8.10 6.50 -6.68
CA ALA A 63 -9.07 7.47 -7.19
C ALA A 63 -10.41 7.34 -6.47
N ASN A 64 -10.37 7.28 -5.14
CA ASN A 64 -11.56 7.20 -4.28
C ASN A 64 -12.45 5.99 -4.58
N GLY A 65 -11.82 4.85 -4.82
CA GLY A 65 -12.53 3.60 -5.05
C GLY A 65 -12.91 3.33 -6.49
N ARG A 66 -12.54 4.21 -7.40
CA ARG A 66 -12.87 4.03 -8.82
C ARG A 66 -11.96 3.01 -9.51
N TYR A 67 -10.81 2.74 -8.94
CA TYR A 67 -9.83 1.86 -9.54
C TYR A 67 -9.31 0.90 -8.48
N ILE A 68 -9.65 -0.37 -8.62
CA ILE A 68 -9.25 -1.39 -7.66
C ILE A 68 -8.37 -2.40 -8.38
N VAL A 69 -7.16 -2.59 -7.88
CA VAL A 69 -6.19 -3.51 -8.46
C VAL A 69 -5.67 -4.44 -7.37
N TYR A 70 -5.69 -5.73 -7.66
CA TYR A 70 -5.12 -6.73 -6.78
C TYR A 70 -3.98 -7.43 -7.52
N LYS A 71 -2.82 -7.46 -6.90
CA LYS A 71 -1.65 -8.15 -7.45
C LYS A 71 -1.74 -9.63 -7.11
N GLU A 72 -1.47 -10.44 -8.09
CA GLU A 72 -1.37 -11.87 -7.86
C GLU A 72 0.06 -12.32 -7.70
#